data_f8f38d467321a53df285e56be6d4b34a
#
_entry.id   f8f38d467321a53df285e56be6d4b34a
#
_cell.length_a   1.000
_cell.length_b   1.000
_cell.length_c   1.000
_cell.angle_alpha   90.00
_cell.angle_beta   90.00
_cell.angle_gamma   90.00
#
_symmetry.space_group_name_H-M   'P 1'
#
loop_
_entity.id
_entity.type
_entity.pdbx_description
1 polymer ?
#
loop_
_entity_poly.entity_id
_entity_poly.type
_entity_poly.pdbx_seq_one_letter_code
_entity_poly.pdbx_strand_id
1 'polypeptide(L)'
;MFAFVLAALLFCAGCSRSMIPPEPPAPKGIVDLDEAAWEKVRAQQHGRVLLVDFWATWCDPCREEFPNLVCLHNTYRGRGLSVVAISMDEPETVPAIQRFLQSQGAKFGSYRQHFGDFEALVNSINPRWGGGIPATFLYNREGRLVNSWEGATTYEEFEGAVKPLLP
;
A
#
# COMPACT_ATOMS: atom_id res chain seq x y z
N MET A 1 43.06 33.65 43.36
CA MET A 1 41.93 33.98 42.48
C MET A 1 41.83 32.93 41.45
N PHE A 2 40.95 31.93 41.61
CA PHE A 2 40.69 30.88 40.62
C PHE A 2 39.35 31.19 39.95
N ALA A 3 39.41 31.50 38.67
CA ALA A 3 38.20 31.75 37.87
C ALA A 3 37.65 30.38 37.35
N PHE A 4 36.46 30.00 37.82
CA PHE A 4 35.71 28.87 37.30
C PHE A 4 35.02 29.30 35.99
N VAL A 5 35.47 28.75 34.87
CA VAL A 5 34.79 28.87 33.59
C VAL A 5 33.71 27.78 33.53
N LEU A 6 32.45 28.20 33.65
CA LEU A 6 31.28 27.34 33.51
C LEU A 6 31.00 27.13 32.01
N ALA A 7 31.37 25.98 31.45
CA ALA A 7 31.04 25.60 30.09
C ALA A 7 29.58 25.16 30.03
N ALA A 8 28.72 26.01 29.50
CA ALA A 8 27.33 25.65 29.20
C ALA A 8 27.29 24.72 28.01
N LEU A 9 27.03 23.42 28.22
CA LEU A 9 26.71 22.45 27.19
C LEU A 9 25.29 22.75 26.64
N LEU A 10 25.25 23.39 25.48
CA LEU A 10 24.04 23.51 24.67
C LEU A 10 23.67 22.13 24.15
N PHE A 11 22.71 21.46 24.80
CA PHE A 11 22.03 20.30 24.28
C PHE A 11 21.18 20.76 23.08
N CYS A 12 21.72 20.62 21.88
CA CYS A 12 20.90 20.67 20.68
C CYS A 12 19.92 19.49 20.74
N ALA A 13 18.67 19.76 21.12
CA ALA A 13 17.57 18.83 20.92
C ALA A 13 17.42 18.59 19.41
N GLY A 14 18.05 17.53 18.92
CA GLY A 14 17.94 17.08 17.54
C GLY A 14 16.48 16.80 17.25
N CYS A 15 15.84 17.62 16.43
CA CYS A 15 14.58 17.27 15.78
C CYS A 15 14.81 15.97 15.04
N SER A 16 14.40 14.85 15.62
CA SER A 16 14.27 13.57 14.93
C SER A 16 13.18 13.76 13.87
N ARG A 17 13.58 14.27 12.73
CA ARG A 17 12.72 14.24 11.54
C ARG A 17 12.50 12.77 11.24
N SER A 18 11.29 12.26 11.50
CA SER A 18 10.89 10.92 11.13
C SER A 18 11.14 10.77 9.63
N MET A 19 12.24 10.08 9.28
CA MET A 19 12.59 9.86 7.87
C MET A 19 11.58 8.87 7.30
N ILE A 20 10.80 9.31 6.32
CA ILE A 20 9.93 8.42 5.55
C ILE A 20 10.84 7.53 4.72
N PRO A 21 10.76 6.19 4.84
CA PRO A 21 11.52 5.30 3.97
C PRO A 21 11.15 5.54 2.51
N PRO A 22 12.08 5.36 1.57
CA PRO A 22 11.76 5.44 0.15
C PRO A 22 10.69 4.39 -0.20
N GLU A 23 9.84 4.72 -1.16
CA GLU A 23 8.88 3.75 -1.68
C GLU A 23 9.64 2.61 -2.38
N PRO A 24 9.33 1.34 -2.08
CA PRO A 24 9.91 0.22 -2.81
C PRO A 24 9.63 0.32 -4.30
N PRO A 25 10.59 -0.04 -5.17
CA PRO A 25 10.38 0.02 -6.61
C PRO A 25 9.27 -0.95 -7.03
N ALA A 26 8.38 -0.47 -7.89
CA ALA A 26 7.39 -1.33 -8.52
C ALA A 26 8.08 -2.41 -9.38
N PRO A 27 7.57 -3.64 -9.42
CA PRO A 27 8.10 -4.68 -10.29
C PRO A 27 8.00 -4.26 -11.76
N LYS A 28 8.92 -4.76 -12.58
CA LYS A 28 8.86 -4.58 -14.04
C LYS A 28 7.82 -5.55 -14.63
N GLY A 29 6.63 -5.05 -14.87
CA GLY A 29 5.52 -5.86 -15.35
C GLY A 29 4.71 -6.50 -14.21
N ILE A 30 3.85 -7.46 -14.57
CA ILE A 30 3.05 -8.21 -13.60
C ILE A 30 3.84 -9.43 -13.13
N VAL A 31 3.96 -9.56 -11.83
CA VAL A 31 4.65 -10.67 -11.17
C VAL A 31 3.62 -11.45 -10.36
N ASP A 32 3.71 -12.77 -10.42
CA ASP A 32 2.91 -13.66 -9.57
C ASP A 32 3.30 -13.50 -8.10
N LEU A 33 2.30 -13.41 -7.26
CA LEU A 33 2.42 -13.17 -5.83
C LEU A 33 1.89 -14.38 -5.07
N ASP A 34 2.80 -15.19 -4.55
CA ASP A 34 2.51 -16.25 -3.58
C ASP A 34 2.60 -15.74 -2.13
N GLU A 35 2.35 -16.61 -1.17
CA GLU A 35 2.38 -16.28 0.26
C GLU A 35 3.73 -15.72 0.71
N ALA A 36 4.82 -16.31 0.25
CA ALA A 36 6.18 -15.89 0.63
C ALA A 36 6.55 -14.55 0.01
N ALA A 37 6.14 -14.31 -1.24
CA ALA A 37 6.33 -13.04 -1.91
C ALA A 37 5.47 -11.94 -1.28
N TRP A 38 4.23 -12.25 -0.87
CA TRP A 38 3.35 -11.34 -0.15
C TRP A 38 3.98 -10.84 1.15
N GLU A 39 4.50 -11.74 1.97
CA GLU A 39 5.17 -11.35 3.23
C GLU A 39 6.39 -10.43 2.96
N LYS A 40 7.16 -10.68 1.90
CA LYS A 40 8.26 -9.79 1.50
C LYS A 40 7.78 -8.42 1.07
N VAL A 41 6.70 -8.37 0.26
CA VAL A 41 6.10 -7.10 -0.19
C VAL A 41 5.64 -6.29 1.03
N ARG A 42 4.94 -6.90 1.97
CA ARG A 42 4.51 -6.25 3.21
C ARG A 42 5.69 -5.74 4.04
N ALA A 43 6.69 -6.57 4.24
CA ALA A 43 7.88 -6.20 5.03
C ALA A 43 8.61 -4.99 4.43
N GLN A 44 8.70 -4.89 3.11
CA GLN A 44 9.31 -3.76 2.42
C GLN A 44 8.57 -2.44 2.63
N GLN A 45 7.29 -2.48 3.01
CA GLN A 45 6.48 -1.28 3.25
C GLN A 45 6.58 -0.75 4.69
N HIS A 46 7.33 -1.41 5.57
CA HIS A 46 7.46 -0.98 6.96
C HIS A 46 7.95 0.47 7.06
N GLY A 47 7.28 1.25 7.91
CA GLY A 47 7.53 2.70 8.05
C GLY A 47 6.73 3.58 7.09
N ARG A 48 5.95 2.97 6.17
CA ARG A 48 5.01 3.63 5.26
C ARG A 48 3.58 3.21 5.57
N VAL A 49 2.63 4.05 5.23
CA VAL A 49 1.21 3.67 5.18
C VAL A 49 1.00 2.84 3.90
N LEU A 50 0.42 1.66 4.02
CA LEU A 50 0.21 0.76 2.90
C LEU A 50 -1.27 0.58 2.62
N LEU A 51 -1.68 0.84 1.39
CA LEU A 51 -3.01 0.52 0.87
C LEU A 51 -2.88 -0.65 -0.11
N VAL A 52 -3.57 -1.75 0.18
CA VAL A 52 -3.57 -2.97 -0.64
C VAL A 52 -4.95 -3.13 -1.25
N ASP A 53 -5.02 -3.23 -2.57
CA ASP A 53 -6.26 -3.38 -3.30
C ASP A 53 -6.31 -4.71 -4.06
N PHE A 54 -7.37 -5.48 -3.84
CA PHE A 54 -7.70 -6.70 -4.58
C PHE A 54 -8.74 -6.38 -5.65
N TRP A 55 -8.41 -6.61 -6.90
CA TRP A 55 -9.18 -6.22 -8.07
C TRP A 55 -9.08 -7.23 -9.22
N ALA A 56 -9.82 -7.03 -10.30
CA ALA A 56 -9.64 -7.79 -11.54
C ALA A 56 -10.08 -6.98 -12.77
N THR A 57 -9.58 -7.36 -13.94
CA THR A 57 -9.94 -6.70 -15.21
C THR A 57 -11.41 -6.92 -15.61
N TRP A 58 -12.03 -7.98 -15.15
CA TRP A 58 -13.43 -8.33 -15.39
C TRP A 58 -14.39 -7.76 -14.33
N CYS A 59 -13.87 -7.12 -13.28
CA CYS A 59 -14.63 -6.54 -12.18
C CYS A 59 -14.93 -5.06 -12.50
N ASP A 60 -16.14 -4.75 -12.94
CA ASP A 60 -16.52 -3.40 -13.32
C ASP A 60 -16.38 -2.39 -12.15
N PRO A 61 -16.91 -2.65 -10.93
CA PRO A 61 -16.74 -1.72 -9.81
C PRO A 61 -15.26 -1.53 -9.40
N CYS A 62 -14.41 -2.56 -9.57
CA CYS A 62 -12.97 -2.41 -9.34
C CYS A 62 -12.35 -1.41 -10.34
N ARG A 63 -12.75 -1.49 -11.60
CA ARG A 63 -12.24 -0.61 -12.66
C ARG A 63 -12.71 0.83 -12.48
N GLU A 64 -13.91 1.03 -11.93
CA GLU A 64 -14.46 2.35 -11.61
C GLU A 64 -13.72 2.99 -10.42
N GLU A 65 -13.33 2.21 -9.42
CA GLU A 65 -12.59 2.67 -8.25
C GLU A 65 -11.12 2.96 -8.55
N PHE A 66 -10.50 2.21 -9.45
CA PHE A 66 -9.04 2.20 -9.66
C PHE A 66 -8.42 3.59 -9.91
N PRO A 67 -9.04 4.54 -10.63
CA PRO A 67 -8.55 5.92 -10.73
C PRO A 67 -8.36 6.63 -9.39
N ASN A 68 -9.19 6.31 -8.37
CA ASN A 68 -9.07 6.88 -7.03
C ASN A 68 -7.76 6.44 -6.36
N LEU A 69 -7.38 5.17 -6.52
CA LEU A 69 -6.10 4.63 -6.01
C LEU A 69 -4.91 5.30 -6.69
N VAL A 70 -4.98 5.49 -8.01
CA VAL A 70 -3.92 6.18 -8.79
C VAL A 70 -3.78 7.63 -8.34
N CYS A 71 -4.88 8.35 -8.16
CA CYS A 71 -4.89 9.73 -7.68
C CYS A 71 -4.30 9.82 -6.27
N LEU A 72 -4.74 8.94 -5.37
CA LEU A 72 -4.27 8.88 -3.99
C LEU A 72 -2.77 8.61 -3.90
N HIS A 73 -2.27 7.62 -4.66
CA HIS A 73 -0.83 7.33 -4.73
C HIS A 73 -0.04 8.53 -5.24
N ASN A 74 -0.45 9.13 -6.36
CA ASN A 74 0.25 10.29 -6.92
C ASN A 74 0.31 11.48 -5.95
N THR A 75 -0.75 11.68 -5.16
CA THR A 75 -0.85 12.76 -4.17
C THR A 75 0.03 12.51 -2.95
N TYR A 76 0.06 11.27 -2.44
CA TYR A 76 0.60 10.99 -1.10
C TYR A 76 1.86 10.11 -1.06
N ARG A 77 2.34 9.55 -2.19
CA ARG A 77 3.56 8.73 -2.21
C ARG A 77 4.78 9.44 -1.62
N GLY A 78 4.95 10.72 -1.91
CA GLY A 78 6.02 11.55 -1.34
C GLY A 78 5.85 11.86 0.16
N ARG A 79 4.66 11.60 0.71
CA ARG A 79 4.32 11.74 2.13
C ARG A 79 4.21 10.40 2.85
N GLY A 80 4.68 9.32 2.24
CA GLY A 80 4.76 8.03 2.91
C GLY A 80 3.60 7.07 2.68
N LEU A 81 2.74 7.32 1.67
CA LEU A 81 1.79 6.32 1.18
C LEU A 81 2.47 5.39 0.17
N SER A 82 2.20 4.12 0.29
CA SER A 82 2.41 3.11 -0.76
C SER A 82 1.07 2.50 -1.14
N VAL A 83 0.92 2.16 -2.41
CA VAL A 83 -0.21 1.40 -2.94
C VAL A 83 0.31 0.12 -3.55
N VAL A 84 -0.38 -0.99 -3.32
CA VAL A 84 -0.13 -2.29 -3.93
C VAL A 84 -1.44 -2.82 -4.48
N ALA A 85 -1.50 -3.12 -5.77
CA ALA A 85 -2.66 -3.72 -6.40
C ALA A 85 -2.39 -5.21 -6.69
N ILE A 86 -3.32 -6.08 -6.27
CA ILE A 86 -3.24 -7.53 -6.47
C ILE A 86 -4.42 -7.94 -7.36
N SER A 87 -4.09 -8.30 -8.60
CA SER A 87 -5.10 -8.78 -9.55
C SER A 87 -5.51 -10.21 -9.24
N MET A 88 -6.81 -10.46 -9.25
CA MET A 88 -7.44 -11.77 -9.13
C MET A 88 -7.65 -12.46 -10.49
N ASP A 89 -7.05 -11.90 -11.54
CA ASP A 89 -7.15 -12.43 -12.90
C ASP A 89 -6.35 -13.73 -13.09
N GLU A 90 -6.76 -14.51 -14.08
CA GLU A 90 -6.06 -15.73 -14.50
C GLU A 90 -4.77 -15.39 -15.28
N PRO A 91 -3.80 -16.35 -15.38
CA PRO A 91 -2.51 -16.11 -16.03
C PRO A 91 -2.61 -15.61 -17.48
N GLU A 92 -3.59 -16.09 -18.22
CA GLU A 92 -3.80 -15.76 -19.63
C GLU A 92 -4.19 -14.30 -19.85
N THR A 93 -4.68 -13.64 -18.80
CA THR A 93 -5.15 -12.24 -18.84
C THR A 93 -4.07 -11.20 -18.51
N VAL A 94 -2.85 -11.62 -18.19
CA VAL A 94 -1.72 -10.70 -17.88
C VAL A 94 -1.57 -9.56 -18.89
N PRO A 95 -1.70 -9.78 -20.22
CA PRO A 95 -1.67 -8.66 -21.17
C PRO A 95 -2.81 -7.66 -21.01
N ALA A 96 -3.98 -8.10 -20.54
CA ALA A 96 -5.11 -7.19 -20.25
C ALA A 96 -4.86 -6.37 -18.98
N ILE A 97 -4.32 -7.01 -17.93
CA ILE A 97 -3.90 -6.32 -16.70
C ILE A 97 -2.91 -5.20 -17.05
N GLN A 98 -1.87 -5.51 -17.82
CA GLN A 98 -0.84 -4.54 -18.20
C GLN A 98 -1.42 -3.36 -18.99
N ARG A 99 -2.30 -3.61 -19.96
CA ARG A 99 -2.96 -2.55 -20.74
C ARG A 99 -3.83 -1.67 -19.84
N PHE A 100 -4.58 -2.27 -18.92
CA PHE A 100 -5.41 -1.51 -18.00
C PHE A 100 -4.56 -0.61 -17.10
N LEU A 101 -3.56 -1.16 -16.41
CA LEU A 101 -2.66 -0.38 -15.54
C LEU A 101 -1.97 0.76 -16.29
N GLN A 102 -1.52 0.50 -17.53
CA GLN A 102 -0.92 1.52 -18.39
C GLN A 102 -1.93 2.62 -18.74
N SER A 103 -3.17 2.25 -19.09
CA SER A 103 -4.23 3.23 -19.40
C SER A 103 -4.60 4.10 -18.21
N GLN A 104 -4.50 3.57 -17.00
CA GLN A 104 -4.73 4.29 -15.75
C GLN A 104 -3.51 5.11 -15.29
N GLY A 105 -2.34 4.92 -15.90
CA GLY A 105 -1.10 5.57 -15.47
C GLY A 105 -0.61 5.11 -14.09
N ALA A 106 -0.96 3.88 -13.67
CA ALA A 106 -0.54 3.30 -12.41
C ALA A 106 0.98 3.12 -12.36
N LYS A 107 1.62 3.61 -11.28
CA LYS A 107 3.09 3.59 -11.09
C LYS A 107 3.50 2.90 -9.80
N PHE A 108 2.58 2.20 -9.16
CA PHE A 108 2.79 1.46 -7.92
C PHE A 108 2.92 -0.04 -8.16
N GLY A 109 3.30 -0.78 -7.11
CA GLY A 109 3.45 -2.23 -7.15
C GLY A 109 2.16 -2.92 -7.59
N SER A 110 2.23 -3.69 -8.68
CA SER A 110 1.08 -4.41 -9.23
C SER A 110 1.46 -5.86 -9.46
N TYR A 111 0.65 -6.75 -8.93
CA TYR A 111 0.89 -8.19 -8.88
C TYR A 111 -0.35 -8.94 -9.37
N ARG A 112 -0.18 -10.22 -9.70
CA ARG A 112 -1.27 -11.17 -9.91
C ARG A 112 -1.23 -12.20 -8.78
N GLN A 113 -2.38 -12.52 -8.24
CA GLN A 113 -2.47 -13.55 -7.20
C GLN A 113 -2.02 -14.92 -7.73
N HIS A 114 -1.26 -15.64 -6.91
CA HIS A 114 -0.82 -17.01 -7.16
C HIS A 114 -0.70 -17.77 -5.82
N PHE A 115 -1.69 -17.56 -4.95
CA PHE A 115 -1.72 -18.17 -3.63
C PHE A 115 -2.18 -19.63 -3.74
N GLY A 116 -1.47 -20.53 -3.09
CA GLY A 116 -1.82 -21.94 -3.06
C GLY A 116 -3.08 -22.21 -2.24
N ASP A 117 -3.26 -21.44 -1.16
CA ASP A 117 -4.44 -21.47 -0.31
C ASP A 117 -5.01 -20.04 -0.15
N PHE A 118 -5.98 -19.73 -1.01
CA PHE A 118 -6.62 -18.41 -1.00
C PHE A 118 -7.42 -18.14 0.29
N GLU A 119 -8.04 -19.17 0.88
CA GLU A 119 -8.75 -19.02 2.15
C GLU A 119 -7.79 -18.69 3.30
N ALA A 120 -6.63 -19.34 3.35
CA ALA A 120 -5.60 -19.00 4.32
C ALA A 120 -5.09 -17.56 4.13
N LEU A 121 -4.91 -17.10 2.90
CA LEU A 121 -4.57 -15.69 2.63
C LEU A 121 -5.66 -14.74 3.14
N VAL A 122 -6.92 -14.96 2.79
CA VAL A 122 -8.06 -14.15 3.24
C VAL A 122 -8.05 -14.05 4.76
N ASN A 123 -7.93 -15.17 5.45
CA ASN A 123 -7.88 -15.22 6.91
C ASN A 123 -6.67 -14.51 7.51
N SER A 124 -5.52 -14.52 6.82
CA SER A 124 -4.31 -13.82 7.27
C SER A 124 -4.40 -12.29 7.11
N ILE A 125 -5.17 -11.80 6.15
CA ILE A 125 -5.39 -10.38 5.91
C ILE A 125 -6.49 -9.84 6.83
N ASN A 126 -7.67 -10.42 6.72
CA ASN A 126 -8.84 -10.07 7.53
C ASN A 126 -9.83 -11.24 7.54
N PRO A 127 -9.98 -11.99 8.64
CA PRO A 127 -10.89 -13.14 8.69
C PRO A 127 -12.38 -12.79 8.51
N ARG A 128 -12.73 -11.51 8.46
CA ARG A 128 -14.08 -11.04 8.12
C ARG A 128 -14.29 -10.79 6.64
N TRP A 129 -13.20 -10.76 5.84
CA TRP A 129 -13.31 -10.60 4.40
C TRP A 129 -13.77 -11.92 3.75
N GLY A 130 -14.85 -11.85 2.98
CA GLY A 130 -15.40 -13.01 2.27
C GLY A 130 -14.70 -13.37 0.96
N GLY A 131 -13.58 -12.73 0.62
CA GLY A 131 -12.87 -12.95 -0.66
C GLY A 131 -13.47 -12.22 -1.86
N GLY A 132 -14.53 -11.42 -1.66
CA GLY A 132 -15.14 -10.60 -2.72
C GLY A 132 -14.25 -9.42 -3.11
N ILE A 133 -14.41 -8.94 -4.36
CA ILE A 133 -13.69 -7.77 -4.90
C ILE A 133 -14.67 -6.72 -5.46
N PRO A 134 -14.29 -5.40 -5.46
CA PRO A 134 -13.05 -4.86 -4.91
C PRO A 134 -12.97 -5.00 -3.39
N ALA A 135 -11.76 -5.18 -2.88
CA ALA A 135 -11.51 -5.16 -1.46
C ALA A 135 -10.18 -4.46 -1.18
N THR A 136 -10.24 -3.43 -0.33
CA THR A 136 -9.07 -2.60 -0.04
C THR A 136 -8.76 -2.65 1.45
N PHE A 137 -7.47 -2.81 1.77
CA PHE A 137 -6.95 -2.96 3.14
C PHE A 137 -5.92 -1.88 3.43
N LEU A 138 -6.11 -1.15 4.53
CA LEU A 138 -5.23 -0.06 4.95
C LEU A 138 -4.41 -0.48 6.17
N TYR A 139 -3.09 -0.46 6.00
CA TYR A 139 -2.13 -0.73 7.05
C TYR A 139 -1.43 0.55 7.47
N ASN A 140 -1.25 0.72 8.78
CA ASN A 140 -0.45 1.83 9.30
C ASN A 140 1.06 1.58 9.11
N ARG A 141 1.88 2.54 9.52
CA ARG A 141 3.34 2.51 9.36
C ARG A 141 4.03 1.37 10.11
N GLU A 142 3.38 0.81 11.13
CA GLU A 142 3.81 -0.37 11.89
C GLU A 142 3.36 -1.69 11.27
N GLY A 143 2.70 -1.66 10.10
CA GLY A 143 2.20 -2.84 9.39
C GLY A 143 0.94 -3.45 10.01
N ARG A 144 0.21 -2.72 10.88
CA ARG A 144 -1.07 -3.18 11.45
C ARG A 144 -2.22 -2.77 10.55
N LEU A 145 -3.13 -3.69 10.27
CA LEU A 145 -4.39 -3.41 9.59
C LEU A 145 -5.23 -2.46 10.47
N VAL A 146 -5.63 -1.31 9.91
CA VAL A 146 -6.39 -0.27 10.64
C VAL A 146 -7.72 0.06 10.00
N ASN A 147 -7.92 -0.27 8.72
CA ASN A 147 -9.20 -0.14 8.04
C ASN A 147 -9.31 -1.13 6.88
N SER A 148 -10.54 -1.43 6.44
CA SER A 148 -10.82 -2.23 5.25
C SER A 148 -12.16 -1.82 4.64
N TRP A 149 -12.27 -1.95 3.33
CA TRP A 149 -13.49 -1.72 2.56
C TRP A 149 -13.75 -2.92 1.66
N GLU A 150 -15.00 -3.31 1.55
CA GLU A 150 -15.49 -4.30 0.59
C GLU A 150 -16.51 -3.60 -0.31
N GLY A 151 -16.32 -3.69 -1.63
CA GLY A 151 -17.04 -2.91 -2.62
C GLY A 151 -16.35 -1.58 -2.96
N ALA A 152 -16.82 -0.95 -4.04
CA ALA A 152 -16.20 0.27 -4.56
C ALA A 152 -16.26 1.43 -3.57
N THR A 153 -15.13 2.11 -3.40
CA THR A 153 -14.90 3.17 -2.41
C THR A 153 -14.52 4.47 -3.09
N THR A 154 -14.94 5.58 -2.56
CA THR A 154 -14.66 6.92 -3.11
C THR A 154 -13.26 7.40 -2.74
N TYR A 155 -12.74 8.37 -3.51
CA TYR A 155 -11.47 9.02 -3.20
C TYR A 155 -11.49 9.66 -1.81
N GLU A 156 -12.58 10.33 -1.45
CA GLU A 156 -12.76 11.04 -0.18
C GLU A 156 -12.71 10.09 1.01
N GLU A 157 -13.30 8.90 0.89
CA GLU A 157 -13.27 7.88 1.93
C GLU A 157 -11.86 7.33 2.12
N PHE A 158 -11.15 7.01 1.03
CA PHE A 158 -9.74 6.60 1.10
C PHE A 158 -8.87 7.70 1.70
N GLU A 159 -8.98 8.94 1.20
CA GLU A 159 -8.19 10.07 1.67
C GLU A 159 -8.43 10.34 3.15
N GLY A 160 -9.69 10.32 3.58
CA GLY A 160 -10.07 10.54 4.98
C GLY A 160 -9.44 9.54 5.95
N ALA A 161 -9.27 8.29 5.52
CA ALA A 161 -8.63 7.25 6.32
C ALA A 161 -7.09 7.26 6.24
N VAL A 162 -6.53 7.55 5.07
CA VAL A 162 -5.08 7.55 4.82
C VAL A 162 -4.41 8.76 5.45
N LYS A 163 -4.95 9.95 5.24
CA LYS A 163 -4.31 11.23 5.61
C LYS A 163 -3.92 11.36 7.09
N PRO A 164 -4.70 10.89 8.07
CA PRO A 164 -4.32 10.93 9.49
C PRO A 164 -3.15 10.02 9.86
N LEU A 165 -2.83 9.01 9.03
CA LEU A 165 -1.76 8.04 9.28
C LEU A 165 -0.40 8.48 8.72
N LEU A 166 -0.43 9.49 7.83
CA LEU A 166 0.79 10.03 7.23
C LEU A 166 1.56 10.90 8.24
N PRO A 167 2.92 10.94 8.13
CA PRO A 167 3.75 11.79 8.99
C PRO A 167 3.60 13.28 8.69
#